data_6d77c04564de931c0cd8a57323e8ab02
#
_entry.id   6d77c04564de931c0cd8a57323e8ab02
#
_cell.length_a   1.000
_cell.length_b   1.000
_cell.length_c   1.000
_cell.angle_alpha   90.00
_cell.angle_beta   90.00
_cell.angle_gamma   90.00
#
_symmetry.space_group_name_H-M   'P 1'
#
loop_
_entity.id
_entity.type
_entity.pdbx_description
1 polymer ?
#
loop_
_entity_poly.entity_id
_entity_poly.type
_entity_poly.pdbx_seq_one_letter_code
_entity_poly.pdbx_strand_id
1 'polypeptide(L)'
;MNFGLTDEQEMIVSTVRSFVENEIYPHEDMVERTGEVPADLAQEIKQKTIELGFYACNFPEEVGGAGLSHVDFTLVERELGRGSMALTHFFGRPQNILMACKDDQVERYLLPAVKGERMDALAMTEPGAGSDVRGMKCSAVRDGGDWVLNGTKHFISGAEHADFVIVFVATGEDQTPHGPKKRITTFLVDRGTCKCYRWRGYDNI
;
A
#
# COMPACT_ATOMS: atom_id res chain seq x y z
N MET A 1 30.50 1.29 -18.65
CA MET A 1 29.23 0.91 -17.98
C MET A 1 28.32 0.33 -19.04
N ASN A 2 27.80 -0.86 -18.83
CA ASN A 2 26.76 -1.42 -19.71
C ASN A 2 25.40 -1.01 -19.11
N PHE A 3 24.58 -0.30 -19.87
CA PHE A 3 23.24 0.12 -19.49
C PHE A 3 22.15 -0.80 -20.08
N GLY A 4 22.56 -1.89 -20.75
CA GLY A 4 21.61 -2.92 -21.21
C GLY A 4 21.04 -3.72 -20.04
N LEU A 5 19.82 -4.24 -20.23
CA LEU A 5 19.21 -5.16 -19.29
C LEU A 5 19.95 -6.51 -19.32
N THR A 6 19.92 -7.23 -18.22
CA THR A 6 20.30 -8.65 -18.20
C THR A 6 19.16 -9.50 -18.77
N ASP A 7 19.45 -10.75 -19.14
CA ASP A 7 18.45 -11.69 -19.65
C ASP A 7 17.29 -11.87 -18.64
N GLU A 8 17.59 -11.89 -17.35
CA GLU A 8 16.59 -11.97 -16.28
C GLU A 8 15.72 -10.71 -16.23
N GLN A 9 16.32 -9.53 -16.34
CA GLN A 9 15.60 -8.25 -16.40
C GLN A 9 14.73 -8.13 -17.66
N GLU A 10 15.18 -8.63 -18.79
CA GLU A 10 14.38 -8.70 -20.01
C GLU A 10 13.18 -9.63 -19.84
N MET A 11 13.36 -10.76 -19.16
CA MET A 11 12.27 -11.66 -18.79
C MET A 11 11.23 -10.97 -17.90
N ILE A 12 11.67 -10.29 -16.83
CA ILE A 12 10.77 -9.52 -15.94
C ILE A 12 9.97 -8.51 -16.77
N VAL A 13 10.64 -7.70 -17.56
CA VAL A 13 10.00 -6.66 -18.40
C VAL A 13 8.99 -7.27 -19.37
N SER A 14 9.36 -8.35 -20.08
CA SER A 14 8.47 -8.97 -21.06
C SER A 14 7.25 -9.61 -20.39
N THR A 15 7.42 -10.24 -19.22
CA THR A 15 6.33 -10.88 -18.48
C THR A 15 5.34 -9.85 -17.95
N VAL A 16 5.83 -8.79 -17.29
CA VAL A 16 4.94 -7.75 -16.74
C VAL A 16 4.26 -6.96 -17.86
N ARG A 17 4.95 -6.68 -18.96
CA ARG A 17 4.36 -6.05 -20.13
C ARG A 17 3.23 -6.89 -20.70
N SER A 18 3.48 -8.17 -20.91
CA SER A 18 2.44 -9.10 -21.41
C SER A 18 1.24 -9.17 -20.47
N PHE A 19 1.49 -9.14 -19.16
CA PHE A 19 0.42 -9.06 -18.15
C PHE A 19 -0.41 -7.78 -18.33
N VAL A 20 0.22 -6.62 -18.46
CA VAL A 20 -0.50 -5.36 -18.68
C VAL A 20 -1.30 -5.38 -19.96
N GLU A 21 -0.73 -5.87 -21.04
CA GLU A 21 -1.38 -5.93 -22.36
C GLU A 21 -2.58 -6.90 -22.40
N ASN A 22 -2.50 -8.03 -21.69
CA ASN A 22 -3.53 -9.05 -21.73
C ASN A 22 -4.54 -8.99 -20.59
N GLU A 23 -4.15 -8.50 -19.42
CA GLU A 23 -4.97 -8.56 -18.20
C GLU A 23 -5.44 -7.17 -17.73
N ILE A 24 -4.82 -6.09 -18.18
CA ILE A 24 -5.16 -4.74 -17.75
C ILE A 24 -5.85 -3.95 -18.86
N TYR A 25 -5.22 -3.82 -20.04
CA TYR A 25 -5.74 -3.02 -21.16
C TYR A 25 -7.18 -3.39 -21.58
N PRO A 26 -7.60 -4.68 -21.62
CA PRO A 26 -8.95 -5.01 -22.03
C PRO A 26 -10.05 -4.44 -21.14
N HIS A 27 -9.71 -4.06 -19.91
CA HIS A 27 -10.67 -3.61 -18.90
C HIS A 27 -10.65 -2.09 -18.66
N GLU A 28 -9.66 -1.36 -19.20
CA GLU A 28 -9.48 0.08 -18.93
C GLU A 28 -10.69 0.91 -19.35
N ASP A 29 -11.21 0.70 -20.53
CA ASP A 29 -12.37 1.42 -21.04
C ASP A 29 -13.62 1.25 -20.16
N MET A 30 -13.81 0.06 -19.61
CA MET A 30 -14.94 -0.23 -18.72
C MET A 30 -14.76 0.49 -17.39
N VAL A 31 -13.56 0.39 -16.78
CA VAL A 31 -13.25 1.02 -15.50
C VAL A 31 -13.30 2.55 -15.61
N GLU A 32 -12.77 3.12 -16.73
CA GLU A 32 -12.82 4.57 -16.95
C GLU A 32 -14.26 5.09 -17.04
N ARG A 33 -15.16 4.33 -17.68
CA ARG A 33 -16.57 4.71 -17.81
C ARG A 33 -17.39 4.53 -16.55
N THR A 34 -17.12 3.51 -15.76
CA THR A 34 -17.90 3.18 -14.56
C THR A 34 -17.33 3.82 -13.30
N GLY A 35 -16.04 4.17 -13.28
CA GLY A 35 -15.32 4.64 -12.11
C GLY A 35 -15.04 3.54 -11.07
N GLU A 36 -15.34 2.26 -11.39
CA GLU A 36 -15.24 1.15 -10.46
C GLU A 36 -14.55 -0.06 -11.09
N VAL A 37 -13.78 -0.80 -10.31
CA VAL A 37 -13.23 -2.10 -10.68
C VAL A 37 -14.13 -3.19 -10.05
N PRO A 38 -14.76 -4.06 -10.87
CA PRO A 38 -15.56 -5.17 -10.34
C PRO A 38 -14.75 -6.08 -9.41
N ALA A 39 -15.37 -6.55 -8.34
CA ALA A 39 -14.67 -7.32 -7.30
C ALA A 39 -14.10 -8.66 -7.82
N ASP A 40 -14.78 -9.30 -8.76
CA ASP A 40 -14.33 -10.51 -9.44
C ASP A 40 -13.09 -10.24 -10.30
N LEU A 41 -13.08 -9.15 -11.07
CA LEU A 41 -11.92 -8.72 -11.86
C LEU A 41 -10.72 -8.38 -10.95
N ALA A 42 -10.95 -7.65 -9.86
CA ALA A 42 -9.92 -7.33 -8.89
C ALA A 42 -9.28 -8.60 -8.31
N GLN A 43 -10.09 -9.60 -7.98
CA GLN A 43 -9.62 -10.89 -7.48
C GLN A 43 -8.89 -11.69 -8.55
N GLU A 44 -9.35 -11.67 -9.80
CA GLU A 44 -8.69 -12.33 -10.93
C GLU A 44 -7.29 -11.77 -11.17
N ILE A 45 -7.17 -10.43 -11.25
CA ILE A 45 -5.87 -9.75 -11.40
C ILE A 45 -4.92 -10.16 -10.28
N LYS A 46 -5.39 -10.10 -9.03
CA LYS A 46 -4.59 -10.48 -7.86
C LYS A 46 -4.12 -11.94 -7.93
N GLN A 47 -5.03 -12.85 -8.24
CA GLN A 47 -4.70 -14.28 -8.33
C GLN A 47 -3.66 -14.57 -9.41
N LYS A 48 -3.80 -14.01 -10.60
CA LYS A 48 -2.82 -14.13 -11.68
C LYS A 48 -1.45 -13.58 -11.30
N THR A 49 -1.42 -12.48 -10.54
CA THR A 49 -0.16 -11.90 -10.06
C THR A 49 0.53 -12.81 -9.04
N ILE A 50 -0.23 -13.44 -8.15
CA ILE A 50 0.29 -14.43 -7.19
C ILE A 50 0.87 -15.63 -7.95
N GLU A 51 0.14 -16.17 -8.93
CA GLU A 51 0.58 -17.32 -9.75
C GLU A 51 1.85 -17.04 -10.55
N LEU A 52 2.01 -15.80 -11.02
CA LEU A 52 3.23 -15.35 -11.70
C LEU A 52 4.40 -15.07 -10.75
N GLY A 53 4.19 -15.09 -9.43
CA GLY A 53 5.22 -14.79 -8.43
C GLY A 53 5.58 -13.31 -8.31
N PHE A 54 4.74 -12.40 -8.83
CA PHE A 54 4.98 -10.95 -8.73
C PHE A 54 4.24 -10.26 -7.59
N TYR A 55 3.29 -10.94 -6.95
CA TYR A 55 2.65 -10.38 -5.77
C TYR A 55 3.68 -10.20 -4.64
N ALA A 56 3.72 -9.02 -4.02
CA ALA A 56 4.72 -8.67 -2.99
C ALA A 56 6.19 -8.92 -3.41
N CYS A 57 6.50 -8.81 -4.71
CA CYS A 57 7.83 -9.15 -5.24
C CYS A 57 8.96 -8.25 -4.68
N ASN A 58 8.64 -7.12 -4.10
CA ASN A 58 9.55 -6.21 -3.39
C ASN A 58 9.88 -6.64 -1.96
N PHE A 59 9.18 -7.67 -1.43
CA PHE A 59 9.49 -8.21 -0.10
C PHE A 59 10.52 -9.34 -0.17
N PRO A 60 11.32 -9.53 0.91
CA PRO A 60 12.28 -10.63 0.99
C PRO A 60 11.63 -12.01 0.90
N GLU A 61 12.38 -13.00 0.44
CA GLU A 61 11.93 -14.39 0.33
C GLU A 61 11.57 -15.00 1.70
N GLU A 62 12.24 -14.58 2.77
CA GLU A 62 12.03 -15.07 4.14
C GLU A 62 10.60 -14.80 4.66
N VAL A 63 9.92 -13.80 4.08
CA VAL A 63 8.53 -13.47 4.43
C VAL A 63 7.55 -13.84 3.31
N GLY A 64 8.04 -14.49 2.26
CA GLY A 64 7.22 -14.99 1.15
C GLY A 64 7.14 -14.07 -0.07
N GLY A 65 7.97 -13.03 -0.15
CA GLY A 65 8.14 -12.22 -1.35
C GLY A 65 9.11 -12.86 -2.35
N ALA A 66 9.32 -12.21 -3.50
CA ALA A 66 10.28 -12.67 -4.51
C ALA A 66 11.70 -12.07 -4.34
N GLY A 67 11.92 -11.20 -3.39
CA GLY A 67 13.25 -10.63 -3.09
C GLY A 67 13.85 -9.79 -4.23
N LEU A 68 13.03 -9.21 -5.12
CA LEU A 68 13.53 -8.43 -6.24
C LEU A 68 14.40 -7.26 -5.76
N SER A 69 15.51 -7.04 -6.46
CA SER A 69 16.32 -5.86 -6.23
C SER A 69 15.51 -4.58 -6.53
N HIS A 70 15.96 -3.43 -6.01
CA HIS A 70 15.30 -2.15 -6.31
C HIS A 70 15.30 -1.82 -7.81
N VAL A 71 16.31 -2.26 -8.56
CA VAL A 71 16.37 -2.06 -10.02
C VAL A 71 15.29 -2.91 -10.68
N ASP A 72 15.20 -4.19 -10.34
CA ASP A 72 14.25 -5.13 -10.94
C ASP A 72 12.81 -4.74 -10.58
N PHE A 73 12.58 -4.37 -9.33
CA PHE A 73 11.28 -3.82 -8.92
C PHE A 73 10.91 -2.53 -9.67
N THR A 74 11.89 -1.64 -9.94
CA THR A 74 11.64 -0.44 -10.77
C THR A 74 11.26 -0.81 -12.20
N LEU A 75 11.81 -1.89 -12.76
CA LEU A 75 11.40 -2.38 -14.07
C LEU A 75 9.96 -2.90 -14.07
N VAL A 76 9.55 -3.61 -13.01
CA VAL A 76 8.15 -4.01 -12.79
C VAL A 76 7.24 -2.78 -12.75
N GLU A 77 7.55 -1.79 -11.91
CA GLU A 77 6.77 -0.56 -11.77
C GLU A 77 6.68 0.24 -13.09
N ARG A 78 7.76 0.27 -13.86
CA ARG A 78 7.77 0.92 -15.18
C ARG A 78 6.76 0.29 -16.13
N GLU A 79 6.68 -1.03 -16.18
CA GLU A 79 5.74 -1.72 -17.06
C GLU A 79 4.29 -1.61 -16.53
N LEU A 80 4.08 -1.71 -15.23
CA LEU A 80 2.76 -1.48 -14.61
C LEU A 80 2.22 -0.06 -14.84
N GLY A 81 3.12 0.93 -14.82
CA GLY A 81 2.77 2.33 -15.10
C GLY A 81 2.26 2.59 -16.52
N ARG A 82 2.23 1.60 -17.39
CA ARG A 82 1.61 1.66 -18.73
C ARG A 82 0.09 1.48 -18.68
N GLY A 83 -0.41 0.81 -17.63
CA GLY A 83 -1.82 0.53 -17.43
C GLY A 83 -2.49 1.45 -16.40
N SER A 84 -3.83 1.39 -16.36
CA SER A 84 -4.64 2.12 -15.41
C SER A 84 -4.27 1.79 -13.97
N MET A 85 -4.00 2.82 -13.17
CA MET A 85 -3.64 2.67 -11.75
C MET A 85 -4.77 2.00 -10.94
N ALA A 86 -6.03 2.21 -11.32
CA ALA A 86 -7.16 1.56 -10.67
C ALA A 86 -7.08 0.04 -10.75
N LEU A 87 -6.67 -0.50 -11.91
CA LEU A 87 -6.50 -1.93 -12.16
C LEU A 87 -5.17 -2.45 -11.61
N THR A 88 -4.06 -1.76 -11.89
CA THR A 88 -2.73 -2.18 -11.47
C THR A 88 -2.53 -2.11 -9.95
N HIS A 89 -3.44 -1.46 -9.21
CA HIS A 89 -3.49 -1.51 -7.76
C HIS A 89 -3.60 -2.95 -7.23
N PHE A 90 -4.36 -3.81 -7.91
CA PHE A 90 -4.56 -5.21 -7.53
C PHE A 90 -3.42 -6.15 -7.92
N PHE A 91 -2.39 -5.65 -8.61
CA PHE A 91 -1.14 -6.40 -8.82
C PHE A 91 -0.45 -6.78 -7.50
N GLY A 92 -0.73 -6.03 -6.43
CA GLY A 92 -0.36 -6.38 -5.07
C GLY A 92 1.05 -5.95 -4.69
N ARG A 93 1.13 -4.76 -4.13
CA ARG A 93 2.36 -4.16 -3.60
C ARG A 93 2.11 -3.71 -2.16
N PRO A 94 2.12 -4.65 -1.19
CA PRO A 94 1.98 -4.32 0.22
C PRO A 94 3.02 -3.27 0.64
N GLN A 95 2.70 -2.44 1.62
CA GLN A 95 3.57 -1.36 2.05
C GLN A 95 4.82 -1.87 2.76
N ASN A 96 6.01 -1.49 2.27
CA ASN A 96 7.32 -1.94 2.82
C ASN A 96 7.48 -1.66 4.32
N ILE A 97 6.75 -0.70 4.88
CA ILE A 97 6.78 -0.40 6.32
C ILE A 97 6.31 -1.60 7.17
N LEU A 98 5.57 -2.55 6.59
CA LEU A 98 5.19 -3.80 7.27
C LEU A 98 6.38 -4.64 7.69
N MET A 99 7.56 -4.47 7.07
CA MET A 99 8.81 -5.09 7.54
C MET A 99 9.24 -4.62 8.94
N ALA A 100 8.64 -3.55 9.47
CA ALA A 100 8.85 -3.11 10.85
C ALA A 100 7.92 -3.81 11.87
N CYS A 101 7.02 -4.69 11.42
CA CYS A 101 6.16 -5.50 12.28
C CYS A 101 6.99 -6.35 13.24
N LYS A 102 6.51 -6.49 14.48
CA LYS A 102 7.15 -7.26 15.55
C LYS A 102 6.12 -8.15 16.24
N ASP A 103 6.62 -9.20 16.85
CA ASP A 103 5.83 -10.12 17.68
C ASP A 103 4.58 -10.61 16.91
N ASP A 104 3.40 -10.53 17.51
CA ASP A 104 2.13 -10.94 16.91
C ASP A 104 1.72 -10.15 15.66
N GLN A 105 2.31 -8.98 15.43
CA GLN A 105 2.06 -8.17 14.24
C GLN A 105 2.55 -8.87 12.96
N VAL A 106 3.59 -9.69 13.05
CA VAL A 106 4.11 -10.44 11.90
C VAL A 106 3.03 -11.37 11.37
N GLU A 107 2.43 -12.17 12.24
CA GLU A 107 1.40 -13.16 11.87
C GLU A 107 0.06 -12.49 11.52
N ARG A 108 -0.27 -11.35 12.11
CA ARG A 108 -1.55 -10.68 11.90
C ARG A 108 -1.60 -9.77 10.69
N TYR A 109 -0.46 -9.17 10.31
CA TYR A 109 -0.42 -8.12 9.28
C TYR A 109 0.59 -8.41 8.19
N LEU A 110 1.88 -8.65 8.51
CA LEU A 110 2.93 -8.80 7.51
C LEU A 110 2.70 -10.03 6.62
N LEU A 111 2.66 -11.23 7.21
CA LEU A 111 2.55 -12.46 6.42
C LEU A 111 1.25 -12.55 5.63
N PRO A 112 0.06 -12.21 6.17
CA PRO A 112 -1.17 -12.19 5.38
C PRO A 112 -1.16 -11.15 4.27
N ALA A 113 -0.53 -9.98 4.48
CA ALA A 113 -0.40 -8.96 3.44
C ALA A 113 0.48 -9.45 2.29
N VAL A 114 1.64 -10.04 2.59
CA VAL A 114 2.57 -10.58 1.59
C VAL A 114 1.93 -11.74 0.80
N LYS A 115 1.09 -12.56 1.43
CA LYS A 115 0.34 -13.65 0.77
C LYS A 115 -0.89 -13.18 -0.03
N GLY A 116 -1.24 -11.89 0.04
CA GLY A 116 -2.45 -11.37 -0.59
C GLY A 116 -3.76 -11.76 0.12
N GLU A 117 -3.68 -12.27 1.34
CA GLU A 117 -4.84 -12.65 2.17
C GLU A 117 -5.49 -11.42 2.82
N ARG A 118 -4.70 -10.36 3.05
CA ARG A 118 -5.16 -9.08 3.60
C ARG A 118 -4.59 -7.91 2.81
N MET A 119 -5.43 -6.91 2.56
CA MET A 119 -5.02 -5.67 1.90
C MET A 119 -4.77 -4.57 2.93
N ASP A 120 -3.69 -3.83 2.73
CA ASP A 120 -3.35 -2.65 3.52
C ASP A 120 -3.63 -1.35 2.76
N ALA A 121 -3.82 -0.27 3.51
CA ALA A 121 -3.79 1.09 2.99
C ALA A 121 -2.92 1.98 3.86
N LEU A 122 -2.23 2.95 3.25
CA LEU A 122 -1.31 3.85 3.95
C LEU A 122 -1.97 5.21 4.21
N ALA A 123 -2.26 5.52 5.46
CA ALA A 123 -2.90 6.76 5.89
C ALA A 123 -1.87 7.73 6.50
N MET A 124 -1.27 8.55 5.65
CA MET A 124 -0.28 9.55 6.04
C MET A 124 -0.81 10.97 5.85
N THR A 125 -1.30 11.31 4.65
CA THR A 125 -1.72 12.64 4.24
C THR A 125 -2.90 13.17 5.05
N GLU A 126 -2.90 14.47 5.33
CA GLU A 126 -3.99 15.20 5.99
C GLU A 126 -4.40 16.43 5.17
N PRO A 127 -5.58 17.01 5.39
CA PRO A 127 -5.98 18.25 4.69
C PRO A 127 -4.98 19.41 4.81
N GLY A 128 -4.17 19.44 5.87
CA GLY A 128 -3.17 20.48 6.13
C GLY A 128 -1.72 20.00 6.13
N ALA A 129 -1.45 18.72 5.78
CA ALA A 129 -0.12 18.13 5.82
C ALA A 129 0.05 17.10 4.71
N GLY A 130 0.71 17.49 3.63
CA GLY A 130 1.11 16.63 2.52
C GLY A 130 2.60 16.33 2.56
N SER A 131 3.41 17.05 1.77
CA SER A 131 4.87 16.88 1.73
C SER A 131 5.54 17.15 3.08
N ASP A 132 5.01 18.09 3.85
CA ASP A 132 5.42 18.27 5.25
C ASP A 132 4.68 17.30 6.17
N VAL A 133 5.15 16.07 6.23
CA VAL A 133 4.60 15.01 7.11
C VAL A 133 4.64 15.42 8.59
N ARG A 134 5.60 16.26 8.98
CA ARG A 134 5.72 16.73 10.38
C ARG A 134 4.69 17.80 10.74
N GLY A 135 4.06 18.41 9.73
CA GLY A 135 2.91 19.30 9.92
C GLY A 135 1.62 18.60 10.34
N MET A 136 1.59 17.25 10.38
CA MET A 136 0.38 16.48 10.71
C MET A 136 -0.22 16.91 12.05
N LYS A 137 -1.54 16.89 12.13
CA LYS A 137 -2.34 17.21 13.32
C LYS A 137 -3.01 15.99 13.95
N CYS A 138 -3.13 14.89 13.20
CA CYS A 138 -3.60 13.63 13.77
C CYS A 138 -2.68 13.21 14.91
N SER A 139 -3.27 12.81 16.02
CA SER A 139 -2.56 12.47 17.26
C SER A 139 -3.09 11.18 17.86
N ALA A 140 -2.27 10.53 18.67
CA ALA A 140 -2.68 9.43 19.52
C ALA A 140 -2.27 9.70 20.95
N VAL A 141 -3.20 9.44 21.88
CA VAL A 141 -3.01 9.61 23.32
C VAL A 141 -3.29 8.28 24.01
N ARG A 142 -2.47 7.95 25.01
CA ARG A 142 -2.68 6.76 25.85
C ARG A 142 -3.94 6.91 26.68
N ASP A 143 -4.76 5.86 26.70
CA ASP A 143 -5.91 5.72 27.59
C ASP A 143 -5.87 4.32 28.23
N GLY A 144 -5.33 4.25 29.43
CA GLY A 144 -5.06 2.98 30.08
C GLY A 144 -4.08 2.10 29.29
N GLY A 145 -4.52 0.92 28.89
CA GLY A 145 -3.75 -0.02 28.06
C GLY A 145 -3.81 0.30 26.54
N ASP A 146 -4.76 1.15 26.14
CA ASP A 146 -5.08 1.43 24.75
C ASP A 146 -4.51 2.77 24.26
N TRP A 147 -4.74 3.04 22.95
CA TRP A 147 -4.46 4.32 22.33
C TRP A 147 -5.72 4.88 21.70
N VAL A 148 -6.00 6.14 21.93
CA VAL A 148 -7.07 6.89 21.27
C VAL A 148 -6.46 7.75 20.18
N LEU A 149 -6.80 7.42 18.90
CA LEU A 149 -6.35 8.15 17.73
C LEU A 149 -7.41 9.20 17.35
N ASN A 150 -6.98 10.44 17.16
CA ASN A 150 -7.85 11.56 16.76
C ASN A 150 -7.26 12.29 15.56
N GLY A 151 -8.11 12.61 14.58
CA GLY A 151 -7.77 13.41 13.42
C GLY A 151 -8.42 12.90 12.13
N THR A 152 -8.03 13.51 11.00
CA THR A 152 -8.55 13.17 9.68
C THR A 152 -7.39 12.91 8.73
N LYS A 153 -7.40 11.77 8.06
CA LYS A 153 -6.51 11.44 6.95
C LYS A 153 -7.26 11.64 5.63
N HIS A 154 -6.51 11.96 4.55
CA HIS A 154 -7.07 12.42 3.28
C HIS A 154 -6.32 11.76 2.11
N PHE A 155 -7.02 11.47 1.02
CA PHE A 155 -6.46 10.85 -0.19
C PHE A 155 -5.79 9.48 0.08
N ILE A 156 -6.45 8.61 0.83
CA ILE A 156 -5.92 7.30 1.15
C ILE A 156 -6.35 6.27 0.10
N SER A 157 -5.47 5.99 -0.85
CA SER A 157 -5.74 5.06 -1.93
C SER A 157 -6.02 3.65 -1.41
N GLY A 158 -7.05 3.00 -1.96
CA GLY A 158 -7.45 1.63 -1.64
C GLY A 158 -8.06 1.43 -0.26
N ALA A 159 -8.30 2.51 0.48
CA ALA A 159 -8.78 2.42 1.84
C ALA A 159 -10.17 1.80 1.97
N GLU A 160 -11.02 1.90 0.95
CA GLU A 160 -12.34 1.27 0.87
C GLU A 160 -12.26 -0.25 0.78
N HIS A 161 -11.17 -0.79 0.25
CA HIS A 161 -10.94 -2.23 0.09
C HIS A 161 -10.02 -2.81 1.17
N ALA A 162 -9.31 -1.94 1.93
CA ALA A 162 -8.32 -2.38 2.91
C ALA A 162 -8.94 -3.15 4.08
N ASP A 163 -8.28 -4.23 4.51
CA ASP A 163 -8.60 -4.99 5.71
C ASP A 163 -8.03 -4.33 6.97
N PHE A 164 -6.96 -3.57 6.80
CA PHE A 164 -6.38 -2.74 7.85
C PHE A 164 -5.70 -1.51 7.26
N VAL A 165 -5.53 -0.49 8.08
CA VAL A 165 -4.90 0.76 7.67
C VAL A 165 -3.64 1.02 8.50
N ILE A 166 -2.57 1.40 7.82
CA ILE A 166 -1.31 1.82 8.40
C ILE A 166 -1.40 3.34 8.64
N VAL A 167 -1.65 3.75 9.89
CA VAL A 167 -1.95 5.15 10.22
C VAL A 167 -0.77 5.83 10.88
N PHE A 168 -0.30 6.93 10.31
CA PHE A 168 0.75 7.77 10.88
C PHE A 168 0.13 8.88 11.73
N VAL A 169 0.51 8.98 13.01
CA VAL A 169 0.01 9.98 13.95
C VAL A 169 1.11 10.50 14.88
N ALA A 170 0.93 11.71 15.39
CA ALA A 170 1.82 12.26 16.43
C ALA A 170 1.46 11.66 17.79
N THR A 171 2.46 11.13 18.52
CA THR A 171 2.32 10.59 19.88
C THR A 171 3.01 11.44 20.94
N GLY A 172 3.54 12.59 20.54
CA GLY A 172 4.24 13.52 21.44
C GLY A 172 5.26 14.36 20.66
N GLU A 173 6.13 15.00 21.41
CA GLU A 173 7.22 15.81 20.88
C GLU A 173 8.54 15.45 21.56
N ASP A 174 9.60 15.39 20.75
CA ASP A 174 10.97 15.21 21.24
C ASP A 174 11.70 16.55 21.19
N GLN A 175 12.37 16.92 22.27
CA GLN A 175 13.24 18.10 22.29
C GLN A 175 14.53 17.80 21.52
N THR A 176 14.86 18.63 20.54
CA THR A 176 16.10 18.49 19.75
C THR A 176 16.88 19.80 19.75
N PRO A 177 18.20 19.76 19.39
CA PRO A 177 19.00 21.00 19.28
C PRO A 177 18.43 22.02 18.32
N HIS A 178 17.54 21.60 17.41
CA HIS A 178 16.87 22.45 16.41
C HIS A 178 15.42 22.79 16.79
N GLY A 179 15.02 22.61 18.04
CA GLY A 179 13.68 22.83 18.57
C GLY A 179 12.85 21.54 18.69
N PRO A 180 11.60 21.66 19.13
CA PRO A 180 10.72 20.52 19.31
C PRO A 180 10.37 19.87 17.97
N LYS A 181 10.40 18.55 17.93
CA LYS A 181 10.00 17.74 16.76
C LYS A 181 8.93 16.77 17.15
N LYS A 182 7.86 16.69 16.37
CA LYS A 182 6.81 15.68 16.58
C LYS A 182 7.39 14.27 16.49
N ARG A 183 7.05 13.45 17.48
CA ARG A 183 7.27 12.01 17.45
C ARG A 183 6.14 11.39 16.68
N ILE A 184 6.44 10.83 15.52
CA ILE A 184 5.47 10.16 14.66
C ILE A 184 5.54 8.66 14.92
N THR A 185 4.39 8.07 15.19
CA THR A 185 4.23 6.64 15.43
C THR A 185 3.26 6.06 14.39
N THR A 186 3.53 4.84 13.96
CA THR A 186 2.68 4.11 13.03
C THR A 186 1.81 3.13 13.80
N PHE A 187 0.51 3.14 13.54
CA PHE A 187 -0.46 2.21 14.10
C PHE A 187 -1.05 1.34 12.99
N LEU A 188 -1.22 0.06 13.28
CA LEU A 188 -1.96 -0.89 12.45
C LEU A 188 -3.38 -0.96 12.98
N VAL A 189 -4.34 -0.50 12.19
CA VAL A 189 -5.75 -0.35 12.60
C VAL A 189 -6.61 -1.26 11.74
N ASP A 190 -7.16 -2.31 12.34
CA ASP A 190 -8.04 -3.26 11.67
C ASP A 190 -9.36 -2.58 11.26
N ARG A 191 -9.90 -2.99 10.11
CA ARG A 191 -11.25 -2.61 9.68
C ARG A 191 -12.25 -3.04 10.76
N GLY A 192 -13.11 -2.11 11.17
CA GLY A 192 -14.12 -2.35 12.18
C GLY A 192 -13.67 -2.20 13.65
N THR A 193 -12.39 -1.98 13.92
CA THR A 193 -11.89 -1.74 15.29
C THR A 193 -12.37 -0.41 15.85
N CYS A 194 -12.73 0.55 15.01
CA CYS A 194 -13.08 1.90 15.42
C CYS A 194 -14.57 2.17 15.38
N LYS A 195 -15.13 2.60 16.51
CA LYS A 195 -16.53 3.06 16.61
C LYS A 195 -16.81 4.38 15.86
N CYS A 196 -15.76 5.03 15.35
CA CYS A 196 -15.79 6.36 14.75
C CYS A 196 -15.23 6.42 13.33
N TYR A 197 -15.03 5.28 12.66
CA TYR A 197 -14.48 5.23 11.32
C TYR A 197 -15.57 5.63 10.32
N ARG A 198 -15.51 6.86 9.84
CA ARG A 198 -16.38 7.33 8.77
C ARG A 198 -15.56 7.42 7.49
N TRP A 199 -15.68 6.43 6.62
CA TRP A 199 -15.29 6.57 5.23
C TRP A 199 -16.25 7.54 4.56
N ARG A 200 -15.70 8.60 3.99
CA ARG A 200 -16.42 9.33 2.94
C ARG A 200 -15.75 8.90 1.64
N GLY A 201 -16.36 7.97 0.94
CA GLY A 201 -16.14 7.82 -0.48
C GLY A 201 -16.44 9.14 -1.18
N TYR A 202 -15.97 9.31 -2.37
CA TYR A 202 -16.41 10.38 -3.26
C TYR A 202 -17.88 10.16 -3.55
N ASP A 203 -18.76 10.66 -2.69
CA ASP A 203 -20.15 10.88 -3.05
C ASP A 203 -20.15 12.09 -3.99
N ASN A 204 -20.22 11.79 -5.28
CA ASN A 204 -20.53 12.64 -6.42
C ASN A 204 -20.19 14.14 -6.27
N ILE A 205 -19.17 14.55 -7.02
CA ILE A 205 -19.09 15.91 -7.56
C ILE A 205 -19.95 15.97 -8.82
#